data_5e195e912a3fba74f6e0407676b98226
#
_entry.id   5e195e912a3fba74f6e0407676b98226
#
_cell.length_a   1.000
_cell.length_b   1.000
_cell.length_c   1.000
_cell.angle_alpha   90.00
_cell.angle_beta   90.00
_cell.angle_gamma   90.00
#
_symmetry.space_group_name_H-M   'P 1'
#
loop_
_entity.id
_entity.type
_entity.pdbx_description
1 polymer ?
#
loop_
_entity_poly.entity_id
_entity_poly.type
_entity_poly.pdbx_seq_one_letter_code
_entity_poly.pdbx_strand_id
1 'polypeptide(L)'
;MKMNLKKKIIALAVLPALILGIASIVIALTTVKDSLIDEIQDSLQGTAAAALAAYDQNSGEYMMAENGDVWKGSYNISKSENLVDNIKSKSGMDVTFFYGKTRIMTSAMDDDGNRILASEAGDKIIKTVLEGGEEYFSKAVSLDGNLNYGYYMPVYQKGSTSEIIGMIFVGTDKSRKDAAINKIIWMIIISVILVMVLCVLASVLVSISISRSLREGIGIVQTVAKAVSYTHLRAHET
;
A
#
# COMPACT_ATOMS: atom_id res chain seq x y z
N MET A 1 21.27 21.68 35.41
CA MET A 1 21.35 22.77 34.45
C MET A 1 19.94 23.39 34.28
N LYS A 2 19.66 24.60 34.81
CA LYS A 2 18.31 25.22 34.71
C LYS A 2 18.11 25.75 33.29
N MET A 3 17.21 25.09 32.54
CA MET A 3 16.81 25.58 31.22
C MET A 3 16.20 26.97 31.28
N ASN A 4 16.65 27.89 30.40
CA ASN A 4 16.10 29.24 30.26
C ASN A 4 14.62 29.17 29.81
N LEU A 5 13.78 30.13 30.22
CA LEU A 5 12.34 30.18 29.95
C LEU A 5 12.03 29.99 28.45
N LYS A 6 12.79 30.66 27.55
CA LYS A 6 12.67 30.48 26.10
C LYS A 6 12.80 29.01 25.67
N LYS A 7 13.80 28.29 26.19
CA LYS A 7 14.01 26.85 25.85
C LYS A 7 12.88 26.00 26.37
N LYS A 8 12.27 26.31 27.52
CA LYS A 8 11.13 25.58 28.06
C LYS A 8 9.88 25.75 27.19
N ILE A 9 9.59 26.98 26.73
CA ILE A 9 8.43 27.28 25.87
C ILE A 9 8.60 26.55 24.51
N ILE A 10 9.78 26.61 23.89
CA ILE A 10 10.07 25.94 22.63
C ILE A 10 9.94 24.43 22.81
N ALA A 11 10.53 23.85 23.85
CA ALA A 11 10.44 22.40 24.10
C ALA A 11 8.99 21.94 24.31
N LEU A 12 8.18 22.72 25.05
CA LEU A 12 6.77 22.41 25.31
C LEU A 12 5.93 22.39 24.01
N ALA A 13 6.25 23.25 23.05
CA ALA A 13 5.52 23.33 21.79
C ALA A 13 6.05 22.32 20.73
N VAL A 14 7.36 22.09 20.69
CA VAL A 14 8.01 21.23 19.69
C VAL A 14 7.89 19.74 20.03
N LEU A 15 7.95 19.36 21.31
CA LEU A 15 7.92 17.96 21.73
C LEU A 15 6.64 17.21 21.27
N PRO A 16 5.42 17.76 21.48
CA PRO A 16 4.20 17.11 20.97
C PRO A 16 4.20 17.00 19.45
N ALA A 17 4.68 18.01 18.72
CA ALA A 17 4.74 17.98 17.26
C ALA A 17 5.69 16.88 16.76
N LEU A 18 6.84 16.69 17.42
CA LEU A 18 7.77 15.59 17.09
C LEU A 18 7.14 14.22 17.36
N ILE A 19 6.47 14.03 18.49
CA ILE A 19 5.81 12.77 18.83
C ILE A 19 4.74 12.42 17.78
N LEU A 20 3.87 13.40 17.43
CA LEU A 20 2.84 13.21 16.41
C LEU A 20 3.45 12.96 15.02
N GLY A 21 4.51 13.68 14.66
CA GLY A 21 5.20 13.46 13.38
C GLY A 21 5.81 12.08 13.28
N ILE A 22 6.48 11.59 14.32
CA ILE A 22 7.03 10.22 14.36
C ILE A 22 5.90 9.19 14.29
N ALA A 23 4.85 9.36 15.08
CA ALA A 23 3.69 8.46 15.05
C ALA A 23 3.06 8.40 13.64
N SER A 24 2.88 9.55 12.98
CA SER A 24 2.35 9.62 11.61
C SER A 24 3.24 8.88 10.59
N ILE A 25 4.56 8.99 10.71
CA ILE A 25 5.50 8.27 9.84
C ILE A 25 5.41 6.76 10.09
N VAL A 26 5.33 6.32 11.34
CA VAL A 26 5.17 4.90 11.67
C VAL A 26 3.87 4.35 11.08
N ILE A 27 2.76 5.07 11.23
CA ILE A 27 1.46 4.70 10.65
C ILE A 27 1.56 4.61 9.11
N ALA A 28 2.23 5.56 8.45
CA ALA A 28 2.41 5.53 7.00
C ALA A 28 3.23 4.31 6.54
N LEU A 29 4.29 3.97 7.26
CA LEU A 29 5.17 2.85 6.91
C LEU A 29 4.53 1.47 7.15
N THR A 30 3.57 1.36 8.04
CA THR A 30 2.90 0.09 8.39
C THR A 30 1.49 0.04 7.79
N THR A 31 0.56 0.78 8.37
CA THR A 31 -0.87 0.67 8.04
C THR A 31 -1.17 1.09 6.59
N VAL A 32 -0.61 2.20 6.11
CA VAL A 32 -0.88 2.66 4.73
C VAL A 32 -0.29 1.69 3.71
N LYS A 33 0.93 1.20 3.96
CA LYS A 33 1.56 0.21 3.08
C LYS A 33 0.76 -1.08 3.02
N ASP A 34 0.33 -1.62 4.16
CA ASP A 34 -0.45 -2.85 4.21
C ASP A 34 -1.81 -2.66 3.51
N SER A 35 -2.52 -1.55 3.77
CA SER A 35 -3.78 -1.24 3.08
C SER A 35 -3.64 -1.14 1.56
N LEU A 36 -2.52 -0.58 1.05
CA LEU A 36 -2.28 -0.52 -0.39
C LEU A 36 -1.96 -1.91 -0.99
N ILE A 37 -1.36 -2.81 -0.21
CA ILE A 37 -1.14 -4.20 -0.63
C ILE A 37 -2.46 -4.97 -0.64
N ASP A 38 -3.32 -4.76 0.35
CA ASP A 38 -4.65 -5.37 0.42
C ASP A 38 -5.53 -4.90 -0.76
N GLU A 39 -5.47 -3.62 -1.14
CA GLU A 39 -6.13 -3.09 -2.35
C GLU A 39 -5.64 -3.77 -3.63
N ILE A 40 -4.33 -4.08 -3.72
CA ILE A 40 -3.79 -4.85 -4.84
C ILE A 40 -4.37 -6.26 -4.84
N GLN A 41 -4.45 -6.92 -3.70
CA GLN A 41 -5.05 -8.25 -3.56
C GLN A 41 -6.51 -8.25 -4.01
N ASP A 42 -7.33 -7.32 -3.51
CA ASP A 42 -8.75 -7.21 -3.85
C ASP A 42 -8.96 -6.95 -5.36
N SER A 43 -8.12 -6.10 -5.94
CA SER A 43 -8.14 -5.82 -7.38
C SER A 43 -7.79 -7.03 -8.23
N LEU A 44 -6.79 -7.84 -7.81
CA LEU A 44 -6.41 -9.09 -8.48
C LEU A 44 -7.52 -10.14 -8.33
N GLN A 45 -8.10 -10.27 -7.13
CA GLN A 45 -9.23 -11.18 -6.86
C GLN A 45 -10.44 -10.83 -7.74
N GLY A 46 -10.84 -9.56 -7.76
CA GLY A 46 -11.94 -9.11 -8.61
C GLY A 46 -11.71 -9.38 -10.09
N THR A 47 -10.47 -9.20 -10.57
CA THR A 47 -10.11 -9.52 -11.97
C THR A 47 -10.11 -11.03 -12.23
N ALA A 48 -9.67 -11.86 -11.28
CA ALA A 48 -9.72 -13.31 -11.38
C ALA A 48 -11.18 -13.82 -11.44
N ALA A 49 -12.04 -13.29 -10.57
CA ALA A 49 -13.46 -13.61 -10.58
C ALA A 49 -14.13 -13.19 -11.90
N ALA A 50 -13.79 -12.02 -12.45
CA ALA A 50 -14.32 -11.56 -13.74
C ALA A 50 -13.83 -12.46 -14.91
N ALA A 51 -12.56 -12.87 -14.89
CA ALA A 51 -12.02 -13.78 -15.90
C ALA A 51 -12.70 -15.17 -15.83
N LEU A 52 -12.89 -15.71 -14.63
CA LEU A 52 -13.61 -16.96 -14.42
C LEU A 52 -15.06 -16.86 -14.90
N ALA A 53 -15.76 -15.79 -14.52
CA ALA A 53 -17.13 -15.55 -14.97
C ALA A 53 -17.25 -15.46 -16.51
N ALA A 54 -16.25 -14.88 -17.19
CA ALA A 54 -16.23 -14.82 -18.65
C ALA A 54 -16.08 -16.22 -19.30
N TYR A 55 -15.30 -17.12 -18.70
CA TYR A 55 -15.23 -18.51 -19.14
C TYR A 55 -16.54 -19.26 -18.84
N ASP A 56 -17.13 -19.04 -17.66
CA ASP A 56 -18.34 -19.72 -17.21
C ASP A 56 -19.63 -19.27 -17.91
N GLN A 57 -19.60 -18.18 -18.69
CA GLN A 57 -20.69 -17.84 -19.63
C GLN A 57 -20.91 -18.96 -20.68
N ASN A 58 -19.87 -19.76 -20.96
CA ASN A 58 -19.97 -20.87 -21.88
C ASN A 58 -20.59 -22.08 -21.15
N SER A 59 -21.63 -22.64 -21.74
CA SER A 59 -22.28 -23.87 -21.20
C SER A 59 -21.44 -25.08 -21.44
N GLY A 60 -21.50 -26.06 -20.55
CA GLY A 60 -20.78 -27.34 -20.66
C GLY A 60 -19.71 -27.52 -19.59
N GLU A 61 -19.08 -28.69 -19.62
CA GLU A 61 -18.00 -29.07 -18.71
C GLU A 61 -16.65 -28.57 -19.23
N TYR A 62 -15.68 -28.50 -18.34
CA TYR A 62 -14.28 -28.33 -18.70
C TYR A 62 -13.70 -29.69 -19.10
N MET A 63 -13.05 -29.77 -20.22
CA MET A 63 -12.46 -31.03 -20.73
C MET A 63 -11.17 -30.72 -21.49
N MET A 64 -10.24 -31.67 -21.44
CA MET A 64 -9.08 -31.72 -22.33
C MET A 64 -9.35 -32.66 -23.47
N ALA A 65 -9.19 -32.18 -24.70
CA ALA A 65 -9.31 -32.95 -25.91
C ALA A 65 -8.03 -33.82 -26.17
N GLU A 66 -8.10 -34.79 -27.05
CA GLU A 66 -6.96 -35.66 -27.41
C GLU A 66 -5.75 -34.87 -27.95
N ASN A 67 -5.98 -33.74 -28.58
CA ASN A 67 -4.91 -32.85 -29.09
C ASN A 67 -4.29 -31.98 -28.01
N GLY A 68 -4.71 -32.09 -26.75
CA GLY A 68 -4.25 -31.29 -25.63
C GLY A 68 -4.95 -29.91 -25.45
N ASP A 69 -5.86 -29.53 -26.36
CA ASP A 69 -6.65 -28.31 -26.21
C ASP A 69 -7.66 -28.46 -25.05
N VAL A 70 -7.79 -27.42 -24.23
CA VAL A 70 -8.78 -27.36 -23.16
C VAL A 70 -10.00 -26.59 -23.63
N TRP A 71 -11.17 -27.16 -23.35
CA TRP A 71 -12.47 -26.64 -23.77
C TRP A 71 -13.40 -26.40 -22.56
N LYS A 72 -14.27 -25.40 -22.67
CA LYS A 72 -15.46 -25.22 -21.83
C LYS A 72 -16.69 -25.39 -22.71
N GLY A 73 -17.29 -26.59 -22.73
CA GLY A 73 -18.33 -26.91 -23.68
C GLY A 73 -17.83 -26.76 -25.13
N SER A 74 -18.38 -25.83 -25.89
CA SER A 74 -17.96 -25.50 -27.26
C SER A 74 -16.88 -24.42 -27.37
N TYR A 75 -16.46 -23.78 -26.25
CA TYR A 75 -15.48 -22.71 -26.25
C TYR A 75 -14.07 -23.25 -26.02
N ASN A 76 -13.15 -22.99 -26.96
CA ASN A 76 -11.75 -23.41 -26.86
C ASN A 76 -10.96 -22.42 -25.97
N ILE A 77 -10.65 -22.84 -24.73
CA ILE A 77 -9.85 -22.03 -23.78
C ILE A 77 -8.42 -21.89 -24.26
N SER A 78 -7.85 -22.96 -24.87
CA SER A 78 -6.47 -22.91 -25.39
C SER A 78 -6.27 -21.92 -26.54
N LYS A 79 -7.36 -21.37 -27.09
CA LYS A 79 -7.36 -20.33 -28.14
C LYS A 79 -8.13 -19.08 -27.73
N SER A 80 -8.13 -18.79 -26.42
CA SER A 80 -8.86 -17.63 -25.87
C SER A 80 -7.98 -16.37 -25.73
N GLU A 81 -7.02 -16.18 -26.63
CA GLU A 81 -6.09 -15.04 -26.63
C GLU A 81 -6.83 -13.71 -26.49
N ASN A 82 -7.89 -13.52 -27.29
CA ASN A 82 -8.67 -12.30 -27.30
C ASN A 82 -9.27 -11.97 -25.91
N LEU A 83 -9.67 -12.98 -25.15
CA LEU A 83 -10.25 -12.78 -23.82
C LEU A 83 -9.18 -12.29 -22.83
N VAL A 84 -8.06 -13.00 -22.73
CA VAL A 84 -7.00 -12.67 -21.77
C VAL A 84 -6.31 -11.34 -22.13
N ASP A 85 -6.11 -11.06 -23.42
CA ASP A 85 -5.51 -9.82 -23.89
C ASP A 85 -6.45 -8.62 -23.70
N ASN A 86 -7.75 -8.79 -23.88
CA ASN A 86 -8.72 -7.75 -23.61
C ASN A 86 -8.76 -7.41 -22.12
N ILE A 87 -8.73 -8.40 -21.24
CA ILE A 87 -8.65 -8.15 -19.80
C ILE A 87 -7.34 -7.42 -19.46
N LYS A 88 -6.19 -7.90 -19.97
CA LYS A 88 -4.89 -7.24 -19.76
C LYS A 88 -4.89 -5.79 -20.26
N SER A 89 -5.41 -5.53 -21.45
CA SER A 89 -5.44 -4.18 -22.02
C SER A 89 -6.27 -3.20 -21.21
N LYS A 90 -7.33 -3.68 -20.53
CA LYS A 90 -8.24 -2.85 -19.73
C LYS A 90 -7.80 -2.72 -18.26
N SER A 91 -7.29 -3.80 -17.67
CA SER A 91 -6.91 -3.85 -16.26
C SER A 91 -5.42 -3.54 -16.01
N GLY A 92 -4.57 -3.74 -17.02
CA GLY A 92 -3.12 -3.73 -16.89
C GLY A 92 -2.57 -4.95 -16.13
N MET A 93 -3.36 -6.03 -15.99
CA MET A 93 -3.03 -7.24 -15.25
C MET A 93 -2.94 -8.43 -16.21
N ASP A 94 -1.97 -9.30 -15.98
CA ASP A 94 -1.88 -10.56 -16.70
C ASP A 94 -2.89 -11.55 -16.16
N VAL A 95 -3.56 -12.27 -17.08
CA VAL A 95 -4.52 -13.33 -16.78
C VAL A 95 -4.03 -14.65 -17.36
N THR A 96 -4.12 -15.69 -16.56
CA THR A 96 -3.71 -17.06 -16.96
C THR A 96 -4.77 -18.06 -16.55
N PHE A 97 -5.09 -18.98 -17.44
CA PHE A 97 -5.87 -20.19 -17.15
C PHE A 97 -4.94 -21.40 -17.05
N PHE A 98 -5.02 -22.10 -15.92
CA PHE A 98 -4.35 -23.38 -15.70
C PHE A 98 -5.39 -24.50 -15.76
N TYR A 99 -5.06 -25.59 -16.45
CA TYR A 99 -5.78 -26.86 -16.36
C TYR A 99 -4.94 -27.84 -15.55
N GLY A 100 -5.47 -28.31 -14.44
CA GLY A 100 -4.61 -28.87 -13.41
C GLY A 100 -3.53 -27.88 -13.01
N LYS A 101 -2.29 -28.32 -12.99
CA LYS A 101 -1.11 -27.49 -12.67
C LYS A 101 -0.48 -26.79 -13.88
N THR A 102 -0.93 -27.09 -15.10
CA THR A 102 -0.29 -26.65 -16.36
C THR A 102 -0.95 -25.39 -16.90
N ARG A 103 -0.15 -24.40 -17.29
CA ARG A 103 -0.59 -23.15 -17.90
C ARG A 103 -1.02 -23.40 -19.35
N ILE A 104 -2.31 -23.19 -19.62
CA ILE A 104 -2.93 -23.47 -20.93
C ILE A 104 -3.07 -22.21 -21.77
N MET A 105 -3.48 -21.07 -21.15
CA MET A 105 -3.64 -19.80 -21.80
C MET A 105 -3.18 -18.69 -20.88
N THR A 106 -2.50 -17.69 -21.44
CA THR A 106 -2.02 -16.52 -20.67
C THR A 106 -1.91 -15.29 -21.56
N SER A 107 -2.08 -14.11 -20.95
CA SER A 107 -1.72 -12.84 -21.58
C SER A 107 -0.26 -12.43 -21.32
N ALA A 108 0.44 -13.17 -20.42
CA ALA A 108 1.85 -12.91 -20.15
C ALA A 108 2.72 -13.36 -21.34
N MET A 109 3.65 -12.50 -21.75
CA MET A 109 4.60 -12.71 -22.82
C MET A 109 6.02 -12.76 -22.26
N ASP A 110 6.90 -13.54 -22.89
CA ASP A 110 8.33 -13.49 -22.67
C ASP A 110 8.97 -12.27 -23.37
N ASP A 111 10.28 -12.11 -23.23
CA ASP A 111 11.03 -11.01 -23.86
C ASP A 111 11.03 -11.08 -25.40
N ASP A 112 10.80 -12.26 -25.99
CA ASP A 112 10.70 -12.48 -27.43
C ASP A 112 9.27 -12.25 -27.97
N GLY A 113 8.31 -11.95 -27.09
CA GLY A 113 6.90 -11.71 -27.43
C GLY A 113 6.07 -12.98 -27.60
N ASN A 114 6.56 -14.15 -27.15
CA ASN A 114 5.78 -15.38 -27.14
C ASN A 114 5.00 -15.52 -25.83
N ARG A 115 3.84 -16.16 -25.87
CA ARG A 115 3.08 -16.48 -24.65
C ARG A 115 3.82 -17.51 -23.81
N ILE A 116 3.88 -17.26 -22.49
CA ILE A 116 4.52 -18.17 -21.54
C ILE A 116 3.57 -19.35 -21.29
N LEU A 117 3.54 -20.33 -22.16
CA LEU A 117 2.67 -21.52 -22.08
C LEU A 117 3.40 -22.74 -21.51
N ALA A 118 2.65 -23.78 -21.18
CA ALA A 118 3.10 -25.11 -20.76
C ALA A 118 4.01 -25.16 -19.51
N SER A 119 4.16 -24.06 -18.79
CA SER A 119 4.83 -24.04 -17.49
C SER A 119 3.89 -24.53 -16.39
N GLU A 120 4.46 -25.13 -15.35
CA GLU A 120 3.69 -25.61 -14.20
C GLU A 120 3.66 -24.58 -13.07
N ALA A 121 2.59 -24.61 -12.27
CA ALA A 121 2.51 -23.87 -11.03
C ALA A 121 3.47 -24.46 -9.98
N GLY A 122 3.97 -23.62 -9.08
CA GLY A 122 4.84 -24.07 -7.98
C GLY A 122 4.10 -24.92 -6.94
N ASP A 123 4.82 -25.80 -6.25
CA ASP A 123 4.26 -26.78 -5.31
C ASP A 123 3.36 -26.17 -4.23
N LYS A 124 3.71 -25.00 -3.70
CA LYS A 124 2.89 -24.30 -2.70
C LYS A 124 1.52 -23.92 -3.26
N ILE A 125 1.48 -23.47 -4.51
CA ILE A 125 0.25 -23.07 -5.20
C ILE A 125 -0.62 -24.30 -5.46
N ILE A 126 0.00 -25.40 -5.95
CA ILE A 126 -0.67 -26.67 -6.19
C ILE A 126 -1.34 -27.15 -4.90
N LYS A 127 -0.59 -27.22 -3.79
CA LYS A 127 -1.11 -27.66 -2.49
C LYS A 127 -2.26 -26.79 -1.97
N THR A 128 -2.13 -25.46 -2.07
CA THR A 128 -3.13 -24.57 -1.51
C THR A 128 -4.38 -24.49 -2.39
N VAL A 129 -4.19 -24.33 -3.71
CA VAL A 129 -5.30 -24.03 -4.63
C VAL A 129 -5.93 -25.28 -5.23
N LEU A 130 -5.11 -26.21 -5.75
CA LEU A 130 -5.65 -27.40 -6.43
C LEU A 130 -6.05 -28.51 -5.45
N GLU A 131 -5.26 -28.74 -4.40
CA GLU A 131 -5.54 -29.79 -3.41
C GLU A 131 -6.41 -29.27 -2.27
N GLY A 132 -6.15 -28.03 -1.80
CA GLY A 132 -6.86 -27.43 -0.68
C GLY A 132 -8.14 -26.70 -1.07
N GLY A 133 -8.32 -26.30 -2.33
CA GLY A 133 -9.46 -25.50 -2.78
C GLY A 133 -9.50 -24.07 -2.24
N GLU A 134 -8.38 -23.59 -1.72
CA GLU A 134 -8.27 -22.25 -1.14
C GLU A 134 -7.72 -21.25 -2.16
N GLU A 135 -8.23 -20.03 -2.15
CA GLU A 135 -7.65 -18.93 -2.90
C GLU A 135 -6.29 -18.52 -2.30
N TYR A 136 -5.35 -18.10 -3.14
CA TYR A 136 -4.01 -17.79 -2.69
C TYR A 136 -3.48 -16.49 -3.27
N PHE A 137 -3.14 -15.52 -2.38
CA PHE A 137 -2.41 -14.31 -2.75
C PHE A 137 -0.92 -14.47 -2.50
N SER A 138 -0.11 -14.16 -3.51
CA SER A 138 1.35 -14.13 -3.41
C SER A 138 1.90 -12.73 -3.62
N LYS A 139 2.74 -12.29 -2.69
CA LYS A 139 3.46 -11.00 -2.79
C LYS A 139 4.67 -11.05 -3.73
N ALA A 140 5.02 -12.24 -4.26
CA ALA A 140 6.14 -12.40 -5.18
C ALA A 140 5.99 -13.70 -5.99
N VAL A 141 5.54 -13.58 -7.23
CA VAL A 141 5.49 -14.66 -8.22
C VAL A 141 6.44 -14.30 -9.34
N SER A 142 7.33 -15.20 -9.71
CA SER A 142 8.18 -14.99 -10.89
C SER A 142 7.44 -15.40 -12.16
N LEU A 143 7.31 -14.45 -13.08
CA LEU A 143 6.89 -14.67 -14.46
C LEU A 143 8.03 -14.24 -15.36
N ASP A 144 8.68 -15.19 -16.00
CA ASP A 144 9.84 -14.93 -16.86
C ASP A 144 10.89 -14.01 -16.25
N GLY A 145 11.30 -14.31 -15.00
CA GLY A 145 12.28 -13.51 -14.25
C GLY A 145 11.73 -12.24 -13.60
N ASN A 146 10.56 -11.76 -14.01
CA ASN A 146 9.94 -10.57 -13.45
C ASN A 146 9.06 -10.92 -12.24
N LEU A 147 9.22 -10.17 -11.12
CA LEU A 147 8.41 -10.37 -9.93
C LEU A 147 7.05 -9.69 -10.07
N ASN A 148 6.00 -10.44 -9.72
CA ASN A 148 4.63 -9.99 -9.76
C ASN A 148 3.94 -10.21 -8.41
N TYR A 149 2.97 -9.35 -8.07
CA TYR A 149 1.89 -9.72 -7.17
C TYR A 149 0.95 -10.65 -7.93
N GLY A 150 0.55 -11.77 -7.33
CA GLY A 150 -0.29 -12.75 -8.00
C GLY A 150 -1.40 -13.28 -7.12
N TYR A 151 -2.55 -13.50 -7.73
CA TYR A 151 -3.72 -14.09 -7.09
C TYR A 151 -4.14 -15.35 -7.85
N TYR A 152 -4.40 -16.42 -7.12
CA TYR A 152 -4.83 -17.70 -7.66
C TYR A 152 -6.20 -18.05 -7.10
N MET A 153 -7.13 -18.41 -7.98
CA MET A 153 -8.50 -18.80 -7.65
C MET A 153 -8.77 -20.20 -8.24
N PRO A 154 -9.28 -21.17 -7.45
CA PRO A 154 -9.61 -22.48 -7.95
C PRO A 154 -10.76 -22.41 -8.95
N VAL A 155 -10.68 -23.27 -10.00
CA VAL A 155 -11.74 -23.45 -10.99
C VAL A 155 -12.36 -24.81 -10.77
N TYR A 156 -13.66 -24.83 -10.53
CA TYR A 156 -14.41 -26.05 -10.29
C TYR A 156 -15.08 -26.55 -11.57
N GLN A 157 -15.24 -27.87 -11.66
CA GLN A 157 -16.05 -28.47 -12.71
C GLN A 157 -17.50 -28.00 -12.62
N LYS A 158 -18.17 -27.85 -13.76
CA LYS A 158 -19.55 -27.36 -13.78
C LYS A 158 -20.47 -28.23 -12.90
N GLY A 159 -21.16 -27.56 -11.98
CA GLY A 159 -22.09 -28.21 -11.06
C GLY A 159 -21.43 -28.90 -9.86
N SER A 160 -20.10 -28.86 -9.76
CA SER A 160 -19.34 -29.37 -8.61
C SER A 160 -18.89 -28.23 -7.70
N THR A 161 -18.84 -28.51 -6.40
CA THR A 161 -18.24 -27.64 -5.37
C THR A 161 -16.94 -28.24 -4.81
N SER A 162 -16.53 -29.42 -5.31
CA SER A 162 -15.37 -30.14 -4.78
C SER A 162 -14.40 -30.63 -5.87
N GLU A 163 -14.84 -30.73 -7.12
CA GLU A 163 -13.98 -31.18 -8.22
C GLU A 163 -13.26 -29.98 -8.85
N ILE A 164 -12.00 -29.75 -8.45
CA ILE A 164 -11.15 -28.69 -8.96
C ILE A 164 -10.44 -29.16 -10.22
N ILE A 165 -10.68 -28.48 -11.35
CA ILE A 165 -10.10 -28.82 -12.66
C ILE A 165 -8.87 -27.98 -13.01
N GLY A 166 -8.64 -26.90 -12.28
CA GLY A 166 -7.57 -25.98 -12.56
C GLY A 166 -7.66 -24.72 -11.70
N MET A 167 -7.07 -23.64 -12.18
CA MET A 167 -7.12 -22.35 -11.49
C MET A 167 -6.98 -21.19 -12.46
N ILE A 168 -7.53 -20.04 -12.09
CA ILE A 168 -7.24 -18.74 -12.71
C ILE A 168 -6.13 -18.08 -11.91
N PHE A 169 -5.13 -17.56 -12.60
CA PHE A 169 -4.13 -16.66 -12.04
C PHE A 169 -4.29 -15.28 -12.63
N VAL A 170 -4.17 -14.27 -11.78
CA VAL A 170 -4.05 -12.86 -12.19
C VAL A 170 -2.82 -12.26 -11.54
N GLY A 171 -2.01 -11.58 -12.33
CA GLY A 171 -0.75 -10.98 -11.88
C GLY A 171 -0.59 -9.53 -12.31
N THR A 172 0.16 -8.78 -11.52
CA THR A 172 0.57 -7.41 -11.85
C THR A 172 2.02 -7.18 -11.46
N ASP A 173 2.73 -6.39 -12.28
CA ASP A 173 4.15 -6.06 -12.06
C ASP A 173 4.37 -5.48 -10.66
N LYS A 174 5.19 -6.19 -9.87
CA LYS A 174 5.51 -5.82 -8.50
C LYS A 174 6.33 -4.55 -8.43
N SER A 175 7.32 -4.38 -9.32
CA SER A 175 8.23 -3.24 -9.30
C SER A 175 7.46 -1.94 -9.53
N ARG A 176 6.53 -1.94 -10.49
CA ARG A 176 5.67 -0.78 -10.79
C ARG A 176 4.74 -0.46 -9.62
N LYS A 177 4.14 -1.48 -8.99
CA LYS A 177 3.25 -1.29 -7.83
C LYS A 177 4.03 -0.81 -6.60
N ASP A 178 5.17 -1.42 -6.31
CA ASP A 178 6.04 -1.00 -5.21
C ASP A 178 6.56 0.43 -5.39
N ALA A 179 6.91 0.83 -6.62
CA ALA A 179 7.30 2.21 -6.92
C ALA A 179 6.16 3.21 -6.64
N ALA A 180 4.91 2.86 -7.00
CA ALA A 180 3.74 3.69 -6.72
C ALA A 180 3.47 3.79 -5.20
N ILE A 181 3.54 2.67 -4.47
CA ILE A 181 3.41 2.63 -3.02
C ILE A 181 4.50 3.51 -2.37
N ASN A 182 5.75 3.32 -2.75
CA ASN A 182 6.87 4.09 -2.21
C ASN A 182 6.72 5.59 -2.49
N LYS A 183 6.24 5.97 -3.68
CA LYS A 183 5.94 7.38 -4.00
C LYS A 183 4.92 7.98 -3.03
N ILE A 184 3.84 7.27 -2.73
CA ILE A 184 2.81 7.72 -1.78
C ILE A 184 3.41 7.88 -0.38
N ILE A 185 4.17 6.88 0.10
CA ILE A 185 4.83 6.91 1.40
C ILE A 185 5.79 8.12 1.49
N TRP A 186 6.62 8.35 0.47
CA TRP A 186 7.54 9.49 0.46
C TRP A 186 6.81 10.83 0.45
N MET A 187 5.68 10.95 -0.26
CA MET A 187 4.86 12.17 -0.21
C MET A 187 4.33 12.44 1.20
N ILE A 188 3.88 11.41 1.91
CA ILE A 188 3.41 11.52 3.30
C ILE A 188 4.57 11.96 4.20
N ILE A 189 5.73 11.32 4.11
CA ILE A 189 6.92 11.64 4.92
C ILE A 189 7.34 13.11 4.71
N ILE A 190 7.44 13.54 3.47
CA ILE A 190 7.82 14.92 3.12
C ILE A 190 6.80 15.92 3.67
N SER A 191 5.49 15.64 3.55
CA SER A 191 4.45 16.52 4.07
C SER A 191 4.50 16.63 5.60
N VAL A 192 4.73 15.53 6.31
CA VAL A 192 4.90 15.52 7.77
C VAL A 192 6.13 16.34 8.20
N ILE A 193 7.26 16.17 7.52
CA ILE A 193 8.48 16.95 7.80
C ILE A 193 8.23 18.44 7.57
N LEU A 194 7.56 18.81 6.48
CA LEU A 194 7.23 20.20 6.18
C LEU A 194 6.38 20.84 7.30
N VAL A 195 5.32 20.12 7.74
CA VAL A 195 4.47 20.57 8.84
C VAL A 195 5.26 20.72 10.13
N MET A 196 6.15 19.77 10.46
CA MET A 196 7.01 19.85 11.64
C MET A 196 7.92 21.07 11.59
N VAL A 197 8.53 21.37 10.44
CA VAL A 197 9.39 22.58 10.28
C VAL A 197 8.57 23.84 10.50
N LEU A 198 7.37 23.94 9.93
CA LEU A 198 6.48 25.10 10.14
C LEU A 198 6.08 25.25 11.61
N CYS A 199 5.77 24.16 12.30
CA CYS A 199 5.47 24.17 13.74
C CYS A 199 6.66 24.68 14.58
N VAL A 200 7.89 24.25 14.26
CA VAL A 200 9.10 24.72 14.93
C VAL A 200 9.29 26.20 14.70
N LEU A 201 9.18 26.69 13.48
CA LEU A 201 9.30 28.12 13.15
C LEU A 201 8.25 28.96 13.90
N ALA A 202 6.99 28.54 13.88
CA ALA A 202 5.93 29.22 14.62
C ALA A 202 6.21 29.23 16.13
N SER A 203 6.67 28.11 16.70
CA SER A 203 7.02 28.02 18.13
C SER A 203 8.15 28.97 18.51
N VAL A 204 9.16 29.13 17.66
CA VAL A 204 10.26 30.10 17.87
C VAL A 204 9.75 31.51 17.86
N LEU A 205 8.91 31.87 16.88
CA LEU A 205 8.33 33.26 16.79
C LEU A 205 7.48 33.58 18.02
N VAL A 206 6.60 32.66 18.43
CA VAL A 206 5.77 32.85 19.65
C VAL A 206 6.64 32.94 20.89
N SER A 207 7.69 32.12 21.03
CA SER A 207 8.62 32.16 22.16
C SER A 207 9.36 33.52 22.27
N ILE A 208 9.78 34.08 21.13
CA ILE A 208 10.42 35.40 21.08
C ILE A 208 9.44 36.47 21.52
N SER A 209 8.21 36.48 21.00
CA SER A 209 7.16 37.46 21.34
C SER A 209 6.83 37.45 22.83
N ILE A 210 6.52 36.25 23.39
CA ILE A 210 6.22 36.10 24.81
C ILE A 210 7.41 36.56 25.68
N SER A 211 8.63 36.16 25.32
CA SER A 211 9.83 36.51 26.10
C SER A 211 10.09 38.01 26.10
N ARG A 212 9.75 38.71 25.00
CA ARG A 212 9.86 40.16 24.91
C ARG A 212 8.84 40.88 25.80
N SER A 213 7.57 40.49 25.71
CA SER A 213 6.49 41.05 26.53
C SER A 213 6.71 40.85 28.04
N LEU A 214 7.19 39.68 28.45
CA LEU A 214 7.53 39.39 29.85
C LEU A 214 8.69 40.25 30.35
N ARG A 215 9.72 40.47 29.52
CA ARG A 215 10.88 41.32 29.89
C ARG A 215 10.47 42.78 30.07
N GLU A 216 9.62 43.31 29.19
CA GLU A 216 9.07 44.65 29.29
C GLU A 216 8.21 44.81 30.55
N GLY A 217 7.33 43.83 30.86
CA GLY A 217 6.52 43.80 32.07
C GLY A 217 7.37 43.78 33.36
N ILE A 218 8.41 42.96 33.43
CA ILE A 218 9.32 42.90 34.56
C ILE A 218 10.08 44.25 34.73
N GLY A 219 10.48 44.87 33.63
CA GLY A 219 11.12 46.19 33.66
C GLY A 219 10.23 47.27 34.29
N ILE A 220 8.95 47.30 33.95
CA ILE A 220 7.97 48.24 34.53
C ILE A 220 7.81 48.00 36.04
N VAL A 221 7.64 46.73 36.45
CA VAL A 221 7.51 46.36 37.87
C VAL A 221 8.75 46.77 38.68
N GLN A 222 9.94 46.55 38.15
CA GLN A 222 11.19 46.99 38.81
C GLN A 222 11.30 48.48 38.92
N THR A 223 10.84 49.24 37.93
CA THR A 223 10.84 50.71 37.96
C THR A 223 9.86 51.23 39.00
N VAL A 224 8.66 50.69 39.08
CA VAL A 224 7.65 51.03 40.11
C VAL A 224 8.15 50.64 41.50
N ALA A 225 8.75 49.48 41.70
CA ALA A 225 9.30 49.06 42.98
C ALA A 225 10.43 50.00 43.48
N LYS A 226 11.31 50.46 42.57
CA LYS A 226 12.34 51.48 42.91
C LYS A 226 11.72 52.80 43.28
N ALA A 227 10.71 53.26 42.55
CA ALA A 227 10.03 54.55 42.85
C ALA A 227 9.33 54.52 44.22
N VAL A 228 8.65 53.37 44.55
CA VAL A 228 8.01 53.17 45.86
C VAL A 228 9.05 53.13 46.99
N SER A 229 10.17 52.45 46.80
CA SER A 229 11.27 52.41 47.80
C SER A 229 11.89 53.78 48.02
N TYR A 230 12.03 54.60 46.98
CA TYR A 230 12.53 55.96 47.08
C TYR A 230 11.57 56.91 47.85
N THR A 231 10.25 56.76 47.60
CA THR A 231 9.24 57.53 48.33
C THR A 231 9.17 57.19 49.83
N HIS A 232 9.33 55.87 50.14
CA HIS A 232 9.32 55.39 51.51
C HIS A 232 10.55 55.83 52.31
N LEU A 233 11.74 55.88 51.71
CA LEU A 233 12.96 56.41 52.36
C LEU A 233 12.86 57.88 52.59
N ARG A 234 12.31 58.68 51.68
CA ARG A 234 12.14 60.14 51.85
C ARG A 234 11.11 60.54 52.93
N ALA A 235 10.10 59.67 53.16
CA ALA A 235 9.10 59.87 54.21
C ALA A 235 9.64 59.61 55.62
N HIS A 236 10.80 58.97 55.78
CA HIS A 236 11.46 58.69 57.05
C HIS A 236 12.53 59.77 57.41
N GLU A 237 12.88 60.66 56.47
CA GLU A 237 13.88 61.73 56.69
C GLU A 237 13.27 63.12 57.05
N THR A 238 11.93 63.21 57.19
CA THR A 238 11.20 64.37 57.63
C THR A 238 10.51 64.08 58.96
#